data_ecf4442d5fd8af7319622f2918877a4c
#
_entry.id   ecf4442d5fd8af7319622f2918877a4c
#
_cell.length_a   1.000
_cell.length_b   1.000
_cell.length_c   1.000
_cell.angle_alpha   90.00
_cell.angle_beta   90.00
_cell.angle_gamma   90.00
#
_symmetry.space_group_name_H-M   'P 1'
#
loop_
_entity.id
_entity.type
_entity.pdbx_description
1 polymer ?
#
loop_
_entity_poly.entity_id
_entity_poly.type
_entity_poly.pdbx_seq_one_letter_code
_entity_poly.pdbx_strand_id
1 'polypeptide(L)'
;MTSTSGSGRDFGELRRVVVKVGSGIIAPAGRLDPPVIERIAQDVTTLRDKGLEVVLVVSGAVAAGYLGMGSDRLPVSVVERQAAAAVGQYQLMTMFASVFEERATVVAQLLMMQDDIEDRRRFLSARHTLQELLSRGIL
;
A
#
# COMPACT_ATOMS: atom_id res chain seq x y z
N MET A 1 30.97 29.69 8.49
CA MET A 1 30.08 29.06 7.48
C MET A 1 30.56 27.63 7.27
N THR A 2 30.01 26.70 8.02
CA THR A 2 30.30 25.27 7.89
C THR A 2 29.13 24.61 7.21
N SER A 3 29.30 24.28 5.93
CA SER A 3 28.35 23.49 5.17
C SER A 3 28.40 22.05 5.67
N THR A 4 27.36 21.61 6.35
CA THR A 4 27.13 20.18 6.62
C THR A 4 26.76 19.50 5.31
N SER A 5 27.73 18.91 4.66
CA SER A 5 27.49 17.94 3.59
C SER A 5 26.83 16.71 4.21
N GLY A 6 25.51 16.63 4.11
CA GLY A 6 24.78 15.40 4.40
C GLY A 6 25.31 14.30 3.45
N SER A 7 25.87 13.22 3.99
CA SER A 7 26.22 12.05 3.23
C SER A 7 24.93 11.39 2.72
N GLY A 8 24.47 11.83 1.56
CA GLY A 8 23.40 11.16 0.84
C GLY A 8 23.85 9.74 0.55
N ARG A 9 23.06 8.75 0.95
CA ARG A 9 23.29 7.37 0.53
C ARG A 9 23.22 7.33 -0.99
N ASP A 10 24.27 6.84 -1.62
CA ASP A 10 24.27 6.58 -3.05
C ASP A 10 23.40 5.34 -3.31
N PHE A 11 22.27 5.51 -3.99
CA PHE A 11 21.35 4.45 -4.38
C PHE A 11 21.57 4.02 -5.85
N GLY A 12 22.77 4.18 -6.38
CA GLY A 12 23.13 4.17 -7.79
C GLY A 12 22.68 2.98 -8.65
N GLU A 13 22.23 1.86 -8.07
CA GLU A 13 21.67 0.71 -8.80
C GLU A 13 20.28 0.26 -8.28
N LEU A 14 19.55 1.16 -7.68
CA LEU A 14 18.24 0.84 -7.15
C LEU A 14 17.28 0.53 -8.31
N ARG A 15 16.72 -0.69 -8.31
CA ARG A 15 15.72 -1.13 -9.29
C ARG A 15 14.32 -1.20 -8.71
N ARG A 16 14.21 -1.44 -7.40
CA ARG A 16 12.93 -1.65 -6.73
C ARG A 16 12.88 -0.91 -5.41
N VAL A 17 11.71 -0.32 -5.14
CA VAL A 17 11.42 0.39 -3.89
C VAL A 17 10.18 -0.21 -3.26
N VAL A 18 10.22 -0.44 -1.96
CA VAL A 18 9.04 -0.77 -1.15
C VAL A 18 8.64 0.44 -0.33
N VAL A 19 7.46 0.96 -0.59
CA VAL A 19 6.88 2.09 0.12
C VAL A 19 5.84 1.57 1.11
N LYS A 20 6.06 1.78 2.41
CA LYS A 20 5.10 1.39 3.43
C LYS A 20 4.34 2.61 3.95
N VAL A 21 3.01 2.53 3.94
CA VAL A 21 2.14 3.59 4.45
C VAL A 21 1.25 3.05 5.56
N GLY A 22 1.33 3.68 6.72
CA GLY A 22 0.57 3.29 7.91
C GLY A 22 -0.88 3.78 7.90
N SER A 23 -1.74 3.12 8.67
CA SER A 23 -3.17 3.43 8.79
C SER A 23 -3.46 4.85 9.26
N GLY A 24 -2.66 5.39 10.18
CA GLY A 24 -2.84 6.75 10.69
C GLY A 24 -2.59 7.84 9.65
N ILE A 25 -1.90 7.52 8.54
CA ILE A 25 -1.68 8.42 7.42
C ILE A 25 -2.84 8.32 6.43
N ILE A 26 -3.25 7.12 6.05
CA ILE A 26 -4.26 6.88 5.01
C ILE A 26 -5.68 7.06 5.51
N ALA A 27 -5.95 6.69 6.75
CA ALA A 27 -7.28 6.74 7.34
C ALA A 27 -7.24 7.40 8.73
N PRO A 28 -6.89 8.68 8.83
CA PRO A 28 -6.97 9.42 10.08
C PRO A 28 -8.41 9.41 10.59
N ALA A 29 -8.57 9.16 11.90
CA ALA A 29 -9.89 9.06 12.53
C ALA A 29 -10.86 8.07 11.84
N GLY A 30 -10.32 7.03 11.20
CA GLY A 30 -11.11 5.96 10.57
C GLY A 30 -11.74 6.31 9.21
N ARG A 31 -11.38 7.42 8.62
CA ARG A 31 -11.82 7.81 7.27
C ARG A 31 -10.64 7.86 6.33
N LEU A 32 -10.81 7.28 5.15
CA LEU A 32 -9.82 7.43 4.08
C LEU A 32 -9.68 8.91 3.74
N ASP A 33 -8.45 9.34 3.56
CA ASP A 33 -8.08 10.72 3.22
C ASP A 33 -7.69 10.80 1.73
N PRO A 34 -8.61 11.23 0.84
CA PRO A 34 -8.34 11.27 -0.59
C PRO A 34 -7.13 12.13 -0.96
N PRO A 35 -6.95 13.35 -0.41
CA PRO A 35 -5.75 14.15 -0.65
C PRO A 35 -4.44 13.44 -0.33
N VAL A 36 -4.40 12.67 0.75
CA VAL A 36 -3.21 11.89 1.13
C VAL A 36 -2.95 10.77 0.14
N ILE A 37 -4.01 10.05 -0.27
CA ILE A 37 -3.91 8.96 -1.25
C ILE A 37 -3.45 9.51 -2.60
N GLU A 38 -3.98 10.65 -3.03
CA GLU A 38 -3.57 11.36 -4.23
C GLU A 38 -2.08 11.71 -4.21
N ARG A 39 -1.60 12.24 -3.10
CA ARG A 39 -0.19 12.57 -2.92
C ARG A 39 0.72 11.34 -2.98
N ILE A 40 0.31 10.25 -2.33
CA ILE A 40 1.02 8.96 -2.41
C ILE A 40 1.10 8.50 -3.87
N ALA A 41 0.00 8.57 -4.62
CA ALA A 41 -0.02 8.19 -6.01
C ALA A 41 0.91 9.04 -6.87
N GLN A 42 0.99 10.34 -6.62
CA GLN A 42 1.92 11.24 -7.30
C GLN A 42 3.38 10.87 -7.00
N ASP A 43 3.72 10.61 -5.74
CA ASP A 43 5.07 10.23 -5.33
C ASP A 43 5.47 8.88 -5.93
N VAL A 44 4.56 7.90 -5.93
CA VAL A 44 4.76 6.58 -6.56
C VAL A 44 4.95 6.72 -8.07
N THR A 45 4.14 7.52 -8.75
CA THR A 45 4.27 7.79 -10.18
C THR A 45 5.64 8.38 -10.48
N THR A 46 6.08 9.36 -9.70
CA THR A 46 7.41 9.98 -9.85
C THR A 46 8.55 8.95 -9.73
N LEU A 47 8.43 7.98 -8.82
CA LEU A 47 9.42 6.90 -8.70
C LEU A 47 9.41 5.98 -9.92
N ARG A 48 8.23 5.66 -10.44
CA ARG A 48 8.05 4.81 -11.63
C ARG A 48 8.57 5.48 -12.91
N ASP A 49 8.35 6.77 -13.05
CA ASP A 49 8.86 7.57 -14.19
C ASP A 49 10.39 7.59 -14.22
N LYS A 50 11.04 7.36 -13.06
CA LYS A 50 12.50 7.15 -12.97
C LYS A 50 12.93 5.72 -13.28
N GLY A 51 12.02 4.86 -13.73
CA GLY A 51 12.30 3.46 -14.09
C GLY A 51 12.34 2.50 -12.90
N LEU A 52 11.85 2.91 -11.72
CA LEU A 52 11.83 2.04 -10.54
C LEU A 52 10.58 1.17 -10.51
N GLU A 53 10.75 -0.10 -10.17
CA GLU A 53 9.65 -0.96 -9.74
C GLU A 53 9.21 -0.55 -8.34
N VAL A 54 7.93 -0.30 -8.13
CA VAL A 54 7.40 0.12 -6.83
C VAL A 54 6.46 -0.93 -6.29
N VAL A 55 6.65 -1.31 -5.03
CA VAL A 55 5.71 -2.11 -4.24
C VAL A 55 5.15 -1.23 -3.14
N LEU A 56 3.85 -1.05 -3.12
CA LEU A 56 3.17 -0.24 -2.12
C LEU A 56 2.57 -1.15 -1.03
N VAL A 57 3.06 -1.04 0.20
CA VAL A 57 2.55 -1.77 1.35
C VAL A 57 1.67 -0.85 2.18
N VAL A 58 0.37 -1.14 2.18
CA VAL A 58 -0.63 -0.26 2.76
C VAL A 58 -1.31 -0.93 3.94
N SER A 59 -1.47 -0.19 5.02
CA SER A 59 -2.31 -0.53 6.15
C SER A 59 -3.56 0.36 6.16
N GLY A 60 -4.59 0.00 6.95
CA GLY A 60 -5.71 0.91 7.18
C GLY A 60 -7.09 0.32 6.86
N ALA A 61 -7.16 -0.91 6.37
CA ALA A 61 -8.43 -1.55 6.06
C ALA A 61 -9.41 -1.58 7.25
N VAL A 62 -8.95 -1.96 8.44
CA VAL A 62 -9.78 -1.94 9.66
C VAL A 62 -10.26 -0.54 9.97
N ALA A 63 -9.35 0.45 9.91
CA ALA A 63 -9.68 1.84 10.18
C ALA A 63 -10.68 2.41 9.16
N ALA A 64 -10.52 2.07 7.88
CA ALA A 64 -11.44 2.51 6.83
C ALA A 64 -12.83 1.86 6.94
N GLY A 65 -12.90 0.62 7.40
CA GLY A 65 -14.13 -0.18 7.30
C GLY A 65 -15.08 -0.08 8.48
N TYR A 66 -14.62 0.21 9.70
CA TYR A 66 -15.52 0.16 10.86
C TYR A 66 -16.65 1.21 10.80
N LEU A 67 -16.37 2.39 10.27
CA LEU A 67 -17.39 3.41 10.03
C LEU A 67 -18.38 2.97 8.95
N GLY A 68 -17.91 2.28 7.92
CA GLY A 68 -18.77 1.71 6.87
C GLY A 68 -19.72 0.61 7.38
N MET A 69 -19.42 0.02 8.53
CA MET A 69 -20.30 -0.92 9.23
C MET A 69 -21.33 -0.22 10.16
N GLY A 70 -21.37 1.10 10.17
CA GLY A 70 -22.24 1.86 11.08
C GLY A 70 -21.75 1.88 12.52
N SER A 71 -20.48 1.54 12.77
CA SER A 71 -19.90 1.58 14.11
C SER A 71 -19.29 2.95 14.39
N ASP A 72 -19.55 3.50 15.55
CA ASP A 72 -18.97 4.76 16.05
C ASP A 72 -17.71 4.53 16.90
N ARG A 73 -17.37 3.28 17.19
CA ARG A 73 -16.21 2.89 17.97
C ARG A 73 -15.28 1.96 17.19
N LEU A 74 -14.00 2.00 17.54
CA LEU A 74 -13.00 1.07 16.98
C LEU A 74 -13.34 -0.38 17.37
N PRO A 75 -13.13 -1.34 16.45
CA PRO A 75 -13.38 -2.74 16.73
C PRO A 75 -12.40 -3.29 17.75
N VAL A 76 -12.90 -3.99 18.77
CA VAL A 76 -12.11 -4.55 19.87
C VAL A 76 -11.81 -6.02 19.63
N SER A 77 -12.80 -6.82 19.25
CA SER A 77 -12.63 -8.25 19.04
C SER A 77 -11.96 -8.55 17.70
N VAL A 78 -11.35 -9.73 17.58
CA VAL A 78 -10.76 -10.21 16.33
C VAL A 78 -11.81 -10.28 15.21
N VAL A 79 -12.99 -10.78 15.52
CA VAL A 79 -14.11 -10.90 14.56
C VAL A 79 -14.57 -9.53 14.04
N GLU A 80 -14.72 -8.55 14.94
CA GLU A 80 -15.06 -7.18 14.55
C GLU A 80 -13.96 -6.59 13.64
N ARG A 81 -12.68 -6.81 13.94
CA ARG A 81 -11.57 -6.34 13.13
C ARG A 81 -11.55 -7.00 11.76
N GLN A 82 -11.80 -8.30 11.68
CA GLN A 82 -11.87 -9.02 10.41
C GLN A 82 -13.03 -8.51 9.55
N ALA A 83 -14.20 -8.31 10.13
CA ALA A 83 -15.35 -7.76 9.42
C ALA A 83 -15.07 -6.32 8.91
N ALA A 84 -14.54 -5.47 9.77
CA ALA A 84 -14.14 -4.13 9.38
C ALA A 84 -13.06 -4.14 8.28
N ALA A 85 -12.07 -5.02 8.39
CA ALA A 85 -11.04 -5.15 7.36
C ALA A 85 -11.64 -5.54 6.00
N ALA A 86 -12.61 -6.46 5.97
CA ALA A 86 -13.26 -6.90 4.73
C ALA A 86 -13.99 -5.74 4.03
N VAL A 87 -14.73 -4.91 4.79
CA VAL A 87 -15.40 -3.73 4.25
C VAL A 87 -14.40 -2.66 3.81
N GLY A 88 -13.44 -2.35 4.67
CA GLY A 88 -12.49 -1.27 4.42
C GLY A 88 -11.46 -1.61 3.35
N GLN A 89 -11.10 -2.89 3.17
CA GLN A 89 -10.18 -3.31 2.12
C GLN A 89 -10.76 -3.03 0.73
N TYR A 90 -12.04 -3.28 0.53
CA TYR A 90 -12.72 -2.93 -0.71
C TYR A 90 -12.66 -1.42 -0.97
N GLN A 91 -13.01 -0.59 0.03
CA GLN A 91 -12.99 0.86 -0.09
C GLN A 91 -11.58 1.39 -0.40
N LEU A 92 -10.58 0.87 0.32
CA LEU A 92 -9.19 1.23 0.14
C LEU A 92 -8.69 0.93 -1.27
N MET A 93 -8.94 -0.27 -1.76
CA MET A 93 -8.53 -0.67 -3.11
C MET A 93 -9.26 0.08 -4.21
N THR A 94 -10.55 0.35 -4.04
CA THR A 94 -11.32 1.16 -4.99
C THR A 94 -10.71 2.56 -5.12
N MET A 95 -10.34 3.18 -4.01
CA MET A 95 -9.76 4.51 -4.02
C MET A 95 -8.37 4.51 -4.67
N PHE A 96 -7.50 3.56 -4.33
CA PHE A 96 -6.19 3.44 -5.00
C PHE A 96 -6.35 3.14 -6.50
N ALA A 97 -7.24 2.23 -6.87
CA ALA A 97 -7.49 1.90 -8.28
C ALA A 97 -7.91 3.15 -9.07
N SER A 98 -8.87 3.94 -8.55
CA SER A 98 -9.35 5.16 -9.21
C SER A 98 -8.20 6.18 -9.40
N VAL A 99 -7.44 6.46 -8.36
CA VAL A 99 -6.36 7.46 -8.40
C VAL A 99 -5.23 7.05 -9.35
N PHE A 100 -4.91 5.75 -9.43
CA PHE A 100 -3.88 5.24 -10.35
C PHE A 100 -4.39 5.06 -11.78
N GLU A 101 -5.67 4.83 -11.99
CA GLU A 101 -6.29 4.79 -13.31
C GLU A 101 -6.14 6.14 -14.03
N GLU A 102 -6.30 7.26 -13.34
CA GLU A 102 -6.06 8.61 -13.86
C GLU A 102 -4.61 8.81 -14.33
N ARG A 103 -3.68 7.96 -13.89
CA ARG A 103 -2.25 7.94 -14.24
C ARG A 103 -1.88 6.80 -15.19
N ALA A 104 -2.87 6.21 -15.84
CA ALA A 104 -2.70 5.05 -16.74
C ALA A 104 -1.91 3.91 -16.08
N THR A 105 -2.07 3.74 -14.76
CA THR A 105 -1.37 2.72 -13.97
C THR A 105 -2.36 1.67 -13.48
N VAL A 106 -2.12 0.42 -13.88
CA VAL A 106 -2.88 -0.73 -13.35
C VAL A 106 -2.36 -1.08 -11.97
N VAL A 107 -3.26 -1.28 -11.03
CA VAL A 107 -2.93 -1.76 -9.69
C VAL A 107 -3.40 -3.19 -9.49
N ALA A 108 -2.62 -3.95 -8.73
CA ALA A 108 -2.99 -5.29 -8.29
C ALA A 108 -2.87 -5.39 -6.78
N GLN A 109 -3.62 -6.30 -6.18
CA GLN A 109 -3.57 -6.53 -4.75
C GLN A 109 -3.06 -7.93 -4.43
N LEU A 110 -2.09 -8.00 -3.53
CA LEU A 110 -1.65 -9.22 -2.88
C LEU A 110 -2.00 -9.12 -1.39
N LEU A 111 -2.87 -10.01 -0.92
CA LEU A 111 -3.14 -10.18 0.51
C LEU A 111 -2.26 -11.31 1.03
N MET A 112 -1.43 -11.00 2.01
CA MET A 112 -0.48 -11.96 2.58
C MET A 112 -0.70 -12.05 4.09
N MET A 113 -0.70 -13.27 4.58
CA MET A 113 -0.70 -13.59 6.01
C MET A 113 0.70 -14.01 6.45
N GLN A 114 0.92 -14.09 7.75
CA GLN A 114 2.20 -14.54 8.30
C GLN A 114 2.58 -15.95 7.81
N ASP A 115 1.59 -16.85 7.76
CA ASP A 115 1.78 -18.21 7.25
C ASP A 115 2.27 -18.25 5.79
N ASP A 116 1.89 -17.26 4.97
CA ASP A 116 2.33 -17.17 3.57
C ASP A 116 3.81 -16.83 3.45
N ILE A 117 4.40 -16.26 4.51
CA ILE A 117 5.83 -15.95 4.58
C ILE A 117 6.59 -17.14 5.16
N GLU A 118 6.01 -17.85 6.13
CA GLU A 118 6.64 -18.96 6.83
C GLU A 118 6.60 -20.28 6.00
N ASP A 119 5.52 -20.52 5.27
CA ASP A 119 5.42 -21.68 4.38
C ASP A 119 6.17 -21.42 3.07
N ARG A 120 7.17 -22.26 2.79
CA ARG A 120 8.03 -22.11 1.60
C ARG A 120 7.26 -22.11 0.28
N ARG A 121 6.21 -22.92 0.14
CA ARG A 121 5.44 -23.00 -1.12
C ARG A 121 4.63 -21.72 -1.32
N ARG A 122 3.96 -21.26 -0.28
CA ARG A 122 3.15 -20.03 -0.29
C ARG A 122 4.04 -18.82 -0.55
N PHE A 123 5.18 -18.74 0.13
CA PHE A 123 6.17 -17.69 -0.11
C PHE A 123 6.64 -17.64 -1.56
N LEU A 124 7.01 -18.79 -2.15
CA LEU A 124 7.45 -18.85 -3.54
C LEU A 124 6.33 -18.46 -4.51
N SER A 125 5.10 -18.91 -4.26
CA SER A 125 3.93 -18.53 -5.07
C SER A 125 3.68 -17.03 -5.03
N ALA A 126 3.63 -16.42 -3.84
CA ALA A 126 3.46 -14.98 -3.68
C ALA A 126 4.60 -14.19 -4.34
N ARG A 127 5.84 -14.64 -4.15
CA ARG A 127 7.02 -14.03 -4.79
C ARG A 127 6.93 -14.06 -6.32
N HIS A 128 6.56 -15.20 -6.91
CA HIS A 128 6.45 -15.32 -8.36
C HIS A 128 5.33 -14.43 -8.90
N THR A 129 4.18 -14.39 -8.22
CA THR A 129 3.07 -13.51 -8.59
C THR A 129 3.50 -12.05 -8.55
N LEU A 130 4.18 -11.64 -7.47
CA LEU A 130 4.69 -10.27 -7.35
C LEU A 130 5.69 -9.92 -8.46
N GLN A 131 6.61 -10.84 -8.76
CA GLN A 131 7.59 -10.64 -9.83
C GLN A 131 6.94 -10.50 -11.20
N GLU A 132 5.93 -11.34 -11.49
CA GLU A 132 5.17 -11.26 -12.74
C GLU A 132 4.42 -9.93 -12.88
N LEU A 133 3.76 -9.47 -11.81
CA LEU A 133 3.07 -8.16 -11.81
C LEU A 133 4.05 -7.02 -12.07
N LEU A 134 5.17 -6.99 -11.37
CA LEU A 134 6.19 -5.95 -11.53
C LEU A 134 6.82 -5.96 -12.93
N SER A 135 7.08 -7.14 -13.50
CA SER A 135 7.62 -7.26 -14.86
C SER A 135 6.69 -6.69 -15.94
N ARG A 136 5.39 -6.66 -15.65
CA ARG A 136 4.35 -6.06 -16.52
C ARG A 136 4.10 -4.58 -16.21
N GLY A 137 4.85 -3.99 -15.30
CA GLY A 137 4.65 -2.62 -14.87
C GLY A 137 3.36 -2.42 -14.07
N ILE A 138 2.83 -3.44 -13.43
CA ILE A 138 1.66 -3.38 -12.54
C ILE A 138 2.13 -3.04 -11.13
N LEU A 139 1.44 -2.08 -10.49
CA LEU A 139 1.72 -1.62 -9.14
C LEU A 139 1.06 -2.54 -8.11
#